data_980506f133960f3903357928b529aea1
#
_entry.id   980506f133960f3903357928b529aea1
#
_cell.length_a   1.000
_cell.length_b   1.000
_cell.length_c   1.000
_cell.angle_alpha   90.00
_cell.angle_beta   90.00
_cell.angle_gamma   90.00
#
_symmetry.space_group_name_H-M   'P 1'
#
loop_
_entity.id
_entity.type
_entity.pdbx_description
1 polymer ?
#
loop_
_entity_poly.entity_id
_entity_poly.type
_entity_poly.pdbx_seq_one_letter_code
_entity_poly.pdbx_strand_id
1 'polypeptide(L)'
;MHYDTSRPCVTALTGWLLVLILLGLSGCASTQLGAPHQSTDSASTTVTGLPETNPATLALLDQILVSPNRTEKSRARDPYLHPRETFRFFGVRSDMTVLDVWPQPDGWSVQLLAPLLRDKGHYIIASFDPESSLPFAQGQLSELRQRLAGSPALYDKVTLTALDLPSATRPIPPESADMVVSFLNLHTWLARDSALSMLRTLYDSLKPGGILGLVDHRANKDALPDPKAKLGYVAESLAITLAQQAGFELQGSSDVNANPADTHDYDLGVFVLPPTYRLGEKDRARYSAIGESDRFTLVFRKPKKS
;
A
#
# COMPACT_ATOMS: atom_id res chain seq x y z
N MET A 1 -34.57 52.14 -20.03
CA MET A 1 -35.91 51.80 -20.49
C MET A 1 -36.24 50.46 -19.84
N HIS A 2 -36.80 50.48 -18.72
CA HIS A 2 -38.22 50.60 -18.29
C HIS A 2 -39.01 49.35 -18.63
N TYR A 3 -39.41 48.74 -17.54
CA TYR A 3 -40.72 48.18 -17.17
C TYR A 3 -40.97 46.73 -17.68
N ASP A 4 -41.70 45.85 -17.00
CA ASP A 4 -42.51 45.93 -15.77
C ASP A 4 -42.87 44.51 -15.27
N THR A 5 -43.11 44.47 -14.02
CA THR A 5 -43.80 43.56 -13.14
C THR A 5 -45.08 42.87 -13.68
N SER A 6 -45.35 41.65 -13.22
CA SER A 6 -46.63 41.39 -12.51
C SER A 6 -46.77 39.92 -12.02
N ARG A 7 -47.03 39.74 -10.73
CA ARG A 7 -47.74 38.60 -10.12
C ARG A 7 -49.26 38.86 -10.24
N PRO A 8 -50.12 37.87 -10.05
CA PRO A 8 -50.70 37.52 -8.74
C PRO A 8 -50.97 36.00 -8.60
N CYS A 9 -50.92 35.41 -7.45
CA CYS A 9 -51.69 35.33 -6.21
C CYS A 9 -53.08 34.62 -6.26
N VAL A 10 -53.29 33.70 -5.24
CA VAL A 10 -54.55 33.26 -4.65
C VAL A 10 -55.25 32.08 -5.37
N THR A 11 -55.60 30.96 -4.73
CA THR A 11 -56.45 30.75 -3.52
C THR A 11 -56.40 29.32 -3.01
N ALA A 12 -56.57 29.18 -1.71
CA ALA A 12 -56.81 27.99 -0.92
C ALA A 12 -58.24 27.44 -1.11
N LEU A 13 -58.42 26.15 -0.87
CA LEU A 13 -59.71 25.62 -0.36
C LEU A 13 -59.50 24.34 0.43
N THR A 14 -60.04 24.40 1.60
CA THR A 14 -60.20 23.48 2.72
C THR A 14 -61.16 22.33 2.43
N GLY A 15 -61.00 21.21 3.13
CA GLY A 15 -62.02 20.16 3.22
C GLY A 15 -61.59 18.91 3.97
N TRP A 16 -61.74 18.89 5.26
CA TRP A 16 -62.42 18.03 6.22
C TRP A 16 -62.33 16.49 6.13
N LEU A 17 -61.76 15.95 7.19
CA LEU A 17 -62.15 14.87 8.11
C LEU A 17 -62.79 13.59 7.59
N LEU A 18 -62.18 12.49 7.94
CA LEU A 18 -62.86 11.35 8.55
C LEU A 18 -61.92 10.49 9.40
N VAL A 19 -62.23 10.43 10.68
CA VAL A 19 -61.62 9.58 11.70
C VAL A 19 -62.19 8.17 11.56
N LEU A 20 -61.41 7.14 11.59
CA LEU A 20 -61.84 5.80 11.97
C LEU A 20 -60.76 5.20 12.87
N ILE A 21 -61.12 5.08 14.12
CA ILE A 21 -60.45 4.32 15.19
C ILE A 21 -60.72 2.84 14.95
N LEU A 22 -59.71 2.00 14.92
CA LEU A 22 -59.80 0.58 15.24
C LEU A 22 -58.64 0.15 16.09
N LEU A 23 -58.99 -0.26 17.28
CA LEU A 23 -58.13 -0.86 18.31
C LEU A 23 -57.59 -2.23 17.89
N GLY A 24 -56.38 -2.51 18.34
CA GLY A 24 -56.03 -3.83 18.81
C GLY A 24 -54.89 -4.51 18.07
N LEU A 25 -53.78 -4.60 18.69
CA LEU A 25 -53.11 -5.81 19.16
C LEU A 25 -51.63 -5.54 19.42
N SER A 26 -51.30 -5.69 20.69
CA SER A 26 -49.91 -5.67 21.19
C SER A 26 -49.08 -6.72 20.50
N GLY A 27 -48.06 -6.28 19.76
CA GLY A 27 -46.94 -7.12 19.28
C GLY A 27 -45.65 -6.60 19.88
N CYS A 28 -45.07 -7.34 20.81
CA CYS A 28 -43.72 -7.07 21.33
C CYS A 28 -42.72 -7.09 20.17
N ALA A 29 -42.26 -5.93 19.78
CA ALA A 29 -41.07 -5.81 18.92
C ALA A 29 -39.84 -5.96 19.80
N SER A 30 -39.24 -7.15 19.77
CA SER A 30 -37.93 -7.39 20.30
C SER A 30 -36.93 -6.58 19.48
N THR A 31 -36.37 -5.54 20.07
CA THR A 31 -35.17 -4.85 19.55
C THR A 31 -34.02 -5.83 19.59
N GLN A 32 -33.73 -6.44 18.45
CA GLN A 32 -32.43 -7.11 18.25
C GLN A 32 -31.35 -6.02 18.22
N LEU A 33 -30.62 -5.92 19.31
CA LEU A 33 -29.33 -5.29 19.35
C LEU A 33 -28.44 -5.94 18.28
N GLY A 34 -27.97 -5.13 17.34
CA GLY A 34 -27.07 -5.57 16.28
C GLY A 34 -25.88 -6.33 16.86
N ALA A 35 -25.70 -7.55 16.41
CA ALA A 35 -24.52 -8.34 16.70
C ALA A 35 -23.28 -7.57 16.21
N PRO A 36 -22.16 -7.66 16.94
CA PRO A 36 -20.91 -7.07 16.48
C PRO A 36 -20.54 -7.71 15.13
N HIS A 37 -20.18 -6.89 14.17
CA HIS A 37 -19.58 -7.32 12.91
C HIS A 37 -18.42 -8.29 13.25
N GLN A 38 -18.65 -9.57 13.05
CA GLN A 38 -17.58 -10.55 12.96
C GLN A 38 -16.82 -10.17 11.67
N SER A 39 -15.60 -9.68 11.86
CA SER A 39 -14.61 -9.64 10.78
C SER A 39 -14.48 -11.06 10.24
N THR A 40 -15.02 -11.25 9.03
CA THR A 40 -14.76 -12.47 8.24
C THR A 40 -13.28 -12.52 8.04
N ASP A 41 -12.61 -13.50 8.66
CA ASP A 41 -11.23 -13.87 8.35
C ASP A 41 -11.16 -14.12 6.84
N SER A 42 -10.67 -13.11 6.11
CA SER A 42 -10.35 -13.23 4.70
C SER A 42 -9.34 -14.35 4.57
N ALA A 43 -9.59 -15.31 3.69
CA ALA A 43 -8.82 -16.51 3.49
C ALA A 43 -7.32 -16.19 3.37
N SER A 44 -6.63 -16.19 4.50
CA SER A 44 -5.19 -16.09 4.57
C SER A 44 -4.63 -17.42 4.12
N THR A 45 -4.08 -17.46 2.91
CA THR A 45 -3.33 -18.63 2.45
C THR A 45 -2.25 -18.92 3.47
N THR A 46 -2.33 -20.07 4.12
CA THR A 46 -1.38 -20.49 5.17
C THR A 46 0.00 -20.61 4.54
N VAL A 47 0.85 -19.63 4.82
CA VAL A 47 2.24 -19.61 4.36
C VAL A 47 3.05 -20.52 5.26
N THR A 48 3.40 -21.70 4.77
CA THR A 48 4.24 -22.64 5.50
C THR A 48 5.72 -22.28 5.37
N GLY A 49 6.38 -22.11 6.51
CA GLY A 49 7.84 -22.00 6.56
C GLY A 49 8.45 -20.60 6.53
N LEU A 50 7.65 -19.52 6.53
CA LEU A 50 8.18 -18.16 6.78
C LEU A 50 8.52 -17.98 8.27
N PRO A 51 9.49 -17.10 8.60
CA PRO A 51 9.65 -16.67 9.97
C PRO A 51 8.37 -15.98 10.43
N GLU A 52 7.81 -16.43 11.55
CA GLU A 52 6.67 -15.75 12.14
C GLU A 52 7.11 -14.42 12.76
N THR A 53 6.28 -13.40 12.56
CA THR A 53 6.41 -12.15 13.31
C THR A 53 6.13 -12.45 14.78
N ASN A 54 7.12 -12.29 15.65
CA ASN A 54 6.95 -12.58 17.06
C ASN A 54 6.03 -11.57 17.77
N PRO A 55 5.38 -11.94 18.90
CA PRO A 55 4.47 -11.07 19.62
C PRO A 55 5.08 -9.73 20.05
N ALA A 56 6.37 -9.70 20.39
CA ALA A 56 7.05 -8.47 20.80
C ALA A 56 7.19 -7.49 19.63
N THR A 57 7.47 -7.97 18.43
CA THR A 57 7.50 -7.15 17.21
C THR A 57 6.11 -6.60 16.89
N LEU A 58 5.05 -7.42 17.02
CA LEU A 58 3.68 -6.95 16.79
C LEU A 58 3.27 -5.88 17.80
N ALA A 59 3.56 -6.09 19.09
CA ALA A 59 3.26 -5.10 20.13
C ALA A 59 4.00 -3.77 19.89
N LEU A 60 5.27 -3.82 19.46
CA LEU A 60 6.02 -2.61 19.10
C LEU A 60 5.42 -1.93 17.86
N LEU A 61 5.02 -2.69 16.85
CA LEU A 61 4.36 -2.15 15.67
C LEU A 61 3.03 -1.49 16.02
N ASP A 62 2.22 -2.09 16.91
CA ASP A 62 0.96 -1.50 17.40
C ASP A 62 1.20 -0.14 18.09
N GLN A 63 2.27 0.00 18.87
CA GLN A 63 2.67 1.28 19.47
C GLN A 63 3.10 2.31 18.41
N ILE A 64 3.85 1.87 17.39
CA ILE A 64 4.29 2.75 16.29
C ILE A 64 3.10 3.24 15.48
N LEU A 65 2.11 2.40 15.22
CA LEU A 65 0.92 2.75 14.44
C LEU A 65 0.14 3.92 15.04
N VAL A 66 0.06 4.01 16.37
CA VAL A 66 -0.62 5.10 17.06
C VAL A 66 0.32 6.26 17.46
N SER A 67 1.58 6.18 17.10
CA SER A 67 2.59 7.18 17.48
C SER A 67 2.27 8.57 16.89
N PRO A 68 2.41 9.66 17.66
CA PRO A 68 2.28 11.02 17.17
C PRO A 68 3.39 11.40 16.17
N ASN A 69 4.48 10.62 16.10
CA ASN A 69 5.58 10.84 15.15
C ASN A 69 5.23 10.47 13.72
N ARG A 70 4.10 9.80 13.50
CA ARG A 70 3.59 9.53 12.15
C ARG A 70 2.79 10.72 11.64
N THR A 71 3.04 11.11 10.39
CA THR A 71 2.29 12.19 9.74
C THR A 71 0.86 11.74 9.44
N GLU A 72 -0.07 12.68 9.38
CA GLU A 72 -1.46 12.41 8.96
C GLU A 72 -1.51 11.77 7.57
N LYS A 73 -0.69 12.28 6.63
CA LYS A 73 -0.57 11.74 5.27
C LYS A 73 -0.14 10.26 5.28
N SER A 74 0.78 9.87 6.16
CA SER A 74 1.20 8.47 6.30
C SER A 74 0.07 7.62 6.90
N ARG A 75 -0.59 8.10 7.97
CA ARG A 75 -1.71 7.37 8.60
C ARG A 75 -2.89 7.17 7.65
N ALA A 76 -3.17 8.14 6.78
CA ALA A 76 -4.24 8.05 5.78
C ALA A 76 -4.05 6.88 4.80
N ARG A 77 -2.85 6.31 4.69
CA ARG A 77 -2.55 5.13 3.87
C ARG A 77 -2.86 3.81 4.56
N ASP A 78 -2.96 3.79 5.89
CA ASP A 78 -3.11 2.55 6.66
C ASP A 78 -4.36 1.73 6.29
N PRO A 79 -5.54 2.35 6.01
CA PRO A 79 -6.72 1.60 5.56
C PRO A 79 -6.56 0.88 4.22
N TYR A 80 -5.51 1.20 3.46
CA TYR A 80 -5.24 0.63 2.13
C TYR A 80 -3.96 -0.22 2.08
N LEU A 81 -3.09 -0.10 3.07
CA LEU A 81 -1.82 -0.81 3.15
C LEU A 81 -1.74 -1.75 4.36
N HIS A 82 -2.76 -1.74 5.22
CA HIS A 82 -2.94 -2.63 6.36
C HIS A 82 -1.60 -3.02 7.01
N PRO A 83 -0.86 -2.04 7.58
CA PRO A 83 0.55 -2.23 7.92
C PRO A 83 0.80 -3.39 8.88
N ARG A 84 -0.09 -3.58 9.86
CA ARG A 84 0.04 -4.66 10.83
C ARG A 84 -0.05 -6.04 10.17
N GLU A 85 -1.08 -6.22 9.35
CA GLU A 85 -1.37 -7.46 8.64
C GLU A 85 -0.34 -7.72 7.55
N THR A 86 0.06 -6.69 6.81
CA THR A 86 1.06 -6.77 5.74
C THR A 86 2.43 -7.17 6.30
N PHE A 87 2.92 -6.51 7.35
CA PHE A 87 4.20 -6.88 7.94
C PHE A 87 4.16 -8.22 8.65
N ARG A 88 3.03 -8.59 9.25
CA ARG A 88 2.82 -9.95 9.79
C ARG A 88 2.90 -10.99 8.66
N PHE A 89 2.24 -10.74 7.54
CA PHE A 89 2.27 -11.66 6.39
C PHE A 89 3.68 -11.83 5.81
N PHE A 90 4.50 -10.78 5.80
CA PHE A 90 5.90 -10.86 5.41
C PHE A 90 6.79 -11.54 6.46
N GLY A 91 6.32 -11.70 7.68
CA GLY A 91 7.12 -12.28 8.78
C GLY A 91 8.20 -11.31 9.28
N VAL A 92 7.93 -9.99 9.27
CA VAL A 92 8.91 -9.00 9.76
C VAL A 92 9.21 -9.19 11.25
N ARG A 93 10.46 -9.01 11.64
CA ARG A 93 10.89 -8.99 13.04
C ARG A 93 11.78 -7.77 13.30
N SER A 94 11.71 -7.26 14.53
CA SER A 94 12.44 -6.06 14.95
C SER A 94 13.97 -6.24 15.02
N ASP A 95 14.47 -7.47 14.88
CA ASP A 95 15.89 -7.84 14.90
C ASP A 95 16.49 -8.06 13.49
N MET A 96 15.71 -7.84 12.43
CA MET A 96 16.14 -8.05 11.04
C MET A 96 16.95 -6.88 10.48
N THR A 97 17.81 -7.18 9.51
CA THR A 97 18.28 -6.20 8.52
C THR A 97 17.27 -6.13 7.38
N VAL A 98 16.58 -4.99 7.25
CA VAL A 98 15.56 -4.78 6.22
C VAL A 98 16.02 -3.72 5.23
N LEU A 99 15.98 -4.08 3.94
CA LEU A 99 16.20 -3.16 2.81
C LEU A 99 14.83 -2.73 2.27
N ASP A 100 14.52 -1.44 2.34
CA ASP A 100 13.32 -0.82 1.77
C ASP A 100 13.68 -0.12 0.46
N VAL A 101 13.03 -0.55 -0.62
CA VAL A 101 13.36 -0.10 -1.98
C VAL A 101 12.43 1.02 -2.39
N TRP A 102 13.00 2.19 -2.69
CA TRP A 102 12.28 3.39 -3.14
C TRP A 102 11.03 3.67 -2.32
N PRO A 103 11.16 3.91 -1.00
CA PRO A 103 9.99 4.21 -0.18
C PRO A 103 9.22 5.40 -0.74
N GLN A 104 7.89 5.30 -0.65
CA GLN A 104 7.01 6.33 -1.21
C GLN A 104 7.26 7.70 -0.56
N PRO A 105 7.02 8.82 -1.30
CA PRO A 105 7.32 10.18 -0.82
C PRO A 105 6.62 10.57 0.50
N ASP A 106 5.43 9.99 0.76
CA ASP A 106 4.74 10.19 2.04
C ASP A 106 5.50 9.61 3.24
N GLY A 107 6.49 8.73 2.99
CA GLY A 107 7.32 8.07 3.99
C GLY A 107 6.57 7.06 4.83
N TRP A 108 5.52 6.44 4.30
CA TRP A 108 4.70 5.47 5.02
C TRP A 108 5.55 4.34 5.62
N SER A 109 6.31 3.61 4.81
CA SER A 109 7.19 2.52 5.27
C SER A 109 8.31 3.02 6.17
N VAL A 110 8.90 4.19 5.86
CA VAL A 110 9.97 4.81 6.66
C VAL A 110 9.54 5.09 8.10
N GLN A 111 8.32 5.64 8.27
CA GLN A 111 7.78 5.98 9.59
C GLN A 111 7.38 4.75 10.41
N LEU A 112 7.32 3.58 9.79
CA LEU A 112 7.02 2.30 10.43
C LEU A 112 8.31 1.50 10.70
N LEU A 113 9.12 1.30 9.67
CA LEU A 113 10.29 0.41 9.74
C LEU A 113 11.46 1.04 10.51
N ALA A 114 11.69 2.35 10.40
CA ALA A 114 12.78 2.98 11.12
C ALA A 114 12.67 2.81 12.64
N PRO A 115 11.53 3.16 13.29
CA PRO A 115 11.40 2.93 14.74
C PRO A 115 11.30 1.44 15.10
N LEU A 116 10.72 0.60 14.23
CA LEU A 116 10.58 -0.85 14.47
C LEU A 116 11.93 -1.55 14.58
N LEU A 117 12.88 -1.15 13.74
CA LEU A 117 14.19 -1.80 13.60
C LEU A 117 15.29 -1.10 14.41
N ARG A 118 14.99 0.06 15.00
CA ARG A 118 15.97 0.98 15.61
C ARG A 118 16.90 0.34 16.64
N ASP A 119 16.35 -0.50 17.53
CA ASP A 119 17.08 -0.94 18.70
C ASP A 119 17.81 -2.28 18.52
N LYS A 120 17.28 -3.15 17.68
CA LYS A 120 17.76 -4.53 17.54
C LYS A 120 18.08 -4.93 16.10
N GLY A 121 17.47 -4.24 15.14
CA GLY A 121 17.61 -4.51 13.72
C GLY A 121 18.45 -3.45 13.03
N HIS A 122 18.41 -3.49 11.69
CA HIS A 122 19.06 -2.50 10.85
C HIS A 122 18.12 -2.12 9.69
N TYR A 123 17.82 -0.82 9.56
CA TYR A 123 16.97 -0.31 8.50
C TYR A 123 17.82 0.39 7.44
N ILE A 124 17.72 -0.09 6.20
CA ILE A 124 18.44 0.42 5.05
C ILE A 124 17.42 0.87 4.01
N ILE A 125 17.55 2.09 3.55
CA ILE A 125 16.76 2.64 2.44
C ILE A 125 17.62 2.63 1.19
N ALA A 126 17.21 1.88 0.17
CA ALA A 126 17.74 1.99 -1.17
C ALA A 126 16.90 3.01 -1.95
N SER A 127 17.40 4.24 -2.07
CA SER A 127 16.76 5.33 -2.78
C SER A 127 17.46 5.61 -4.12
N PHE A 128 17.06 6.67 -4.81
CA PHE A 128 17.63 7.06 -6.09
C PHE A 128 19.05 7.58 -5.95
N ASP A 129 19.84 7.43 -7.02
CA ASP A 129 21.14 8.09 -7.14
C ASP A 129 20.92 9.61 -7.24
N PRO A 130 21.77 10.45 -6.61
CA PRO A 130 21.75 11.90 -6.83
C PRO A 130 21.88 12.31 -8.29
N GLU A 131 22.56 11.49 -9.11
CA GLU A 131 22.73 11.72 -10.56
C GLU A 131 21.68 11.00 -11.41
N SER A 132 20.59 10.50 -10.79
CA SER A 132 19.53 9.76 -11.48
C SER A 132 18.93 10.55 -12.65
N SER A 133 18.77 9.89 -13.79
CA SER A 133 18.08 10.45 -14.95
C SER A 133 16.54 10.38 -14.86
N LEU A 134 16.01 9.78 -13.80
CA LEU A 134 14.56 9.68 -13.59
C LEU A 134 13.98 11.05 -13.19
N PRO A 135 12.97 11.59 -13.90
CA PRO A 135 12.49 12.95 -13.66
C PRO A 135 11.98 13.22 -12.24
N PHE A 136 11.48 12.17 -11.55
CA PHE A 136 10.94 12.28 -10.20
C PHE A 136 11.98 11.98 -9.10
N ALA A 137 13.13 11.40 -9.44
CA ALA A 137 14.11 10.87 -8.48
C ALA A 137 14.66 11.97 -7.56
N GLN A 138 15.05 13.11 -8.13
CA GLN A 138 15.62 14.23 -7.38
C GLN A 138 14.65 14.77 -6.34
N GLY A 139 13.38 14.95 -6.71
CA GLY A 139 12.33 15.41 -5.78
C GLY A 139 12.14 14.42 -4.63
N GLN A 140 11.98 13.14 -4.94
CA GLN A 140 11.78 12.10 -3.92
C GLN A 140 12.99 11.93 -2.99
N LEU A 141 14.21 11.96 -3.55
CA LEU A 141 15.44 11.91 -2.74
C LEU A 141 15.56 13.12 -1.81
N SER A 142 15.22 14.31 -2.30
CA SER A 142 15.23 15.54 -1.49
C SER A 142 14.22 15.46 -0.33
N GLU A 143 12.99 15.05 -0.60
CA GLU A 143 11.94 14.87 0.42
C GLU A 143 12.36 13.83 1.47
N LEU A 144 12.93 12.70 1.02
CA LEU A 144 13.44 11.67 1.92
C LEU A 144 14.55 12.22 2.83
N ARG A 145 15.56 12.89 2.27
CA ARG A 145 16.66 13.50 3.04
C ARG A 145 16.14 14.52 4.05
N GLN A 146 15.20 15.36 3.65
CA GLN A 146 14.58 16.34 4.54
C GLN A 146 13.84 15.66 5.70
N ARG A 147 13.11 14.58 5.43
CA ARG A 147 12.43 13.78 6.45
C ARG A 147 13.42 13.19 7.47
N LEU A 148 14.47 12.54 6.96
CA LEU A 148 15.47 11.92 7.84
C LEU A 148 16.17 12.96 8.70
N ALA A 149 16.56 14.12 8.14
CA ALA A 149 17.19 15.21 8.86
C ALA A 149 16.24 15.92 9.85
N GLY A 150 14.94 15.95 9.55
CA GLY A 150 13.93 16.63 10.38
C GLY A 150 13.61 15.94 11.71
N SER A 151 13.96 14.67 11.87
CA SER A 151 13.70 13.91 13.10
C SER A 151 14.85 12.93 13.42
N PRO A 152 16.06 13.45 13.77
CA PRO A 152 17.22 12.61 14.02
C PRO A 152 16.97 11.54 15.09
N ALA A 153 16.20 11.88 16.13
CA ALA A 153 15.86 10.93 17.19
C ALA A 153 15.16 9.64 16.69
N LEU A 154 14.49 9.71 15.53
CA LEU A 154 13.82 8.56 14.90
C LEU A 154 14.70 7.89 13.83
N TYR A 155 15.53 8.68 13.13
CA TYR A 155 16.15 8.27 11.87
C TYR A 155 17.68 8.25 11.87
N ASP A 156 18.36 8.61 12.98
CA ASP A 156 19.84 8.67 13.06
C ASP A 156 20.53 7.33 12.82
N LYS A 157 19.81 6.19 12.96
CA LYS A 157 20.34 4.85 12.67
C LYS A 157 19.95 4.31 11.28
N VAL A 158 19.23 5.10 10.48
CA VAL A 158 18.85 4.71 9.13
C VAL A 158 20.06 4.81 8.20
N THR A 159 20.34 3.75 7.46
CA THR A 159 21.33 3.79 6.39
C THR A 159 20.65 4.14 5.08
N LEU A 160 21.13 5.20 4.41
CA LEU A 160 20.66 5.58 3.07
C LEU A 160 21.70 5.14 2.03
N THR A 161 21.26 4.39 1.03
CA THR A 161 22.09 3.93 -0.09
C THR A 161 21.40 4.20 -1.43
N ALA A 162 22.11 4.07 -2.53
CA ALA A 162 21.59 4.28 -3.87
C ALA A 162 21.27 2.95 -4.56
N LEU A 163 20.11 2.92 -5.22
CA LEU A 163 19.72 1.89 -6.18
C LEU A 163 18.94 2.58 -7.29
N ASP A 164 19.49 2.61 -8.49
CA ASP A 164 18.90 3.30 -9.63
C ASP A 164 18.79 2.41 -10.87
N LEU A 165 18.18 2.92 -11.92
CA LEU A 165 17.91 2.24 -13.17
C LEU A 165 18.79 2.76 -14.32
N PRO A 166 19.32 1.85 -15.18
CA PRO A 166 19.36 0.41 -15.01
C PRO A 166 20.27 0.05 -13.83
N SER A 167 19.84 -0.91 -12.99
CA SER A 167 20.58 -1.28 -11.79
C SER A 167 21.97 -1.84 -12.13
N ALA A 168 22.97 -0.98 -12.09
CA ALA A 168 24.38 -1.36 -12.22
C ALA A 168 25.09 -1.41 -10.86
N THR A 169 24.52 -0.75 -9.85
CA THR A 169 25.07 -0.67 -8.49
C THR A 169 24.28 -1.55 -7.53
N ARG A 170 25.03 -2.23 -6.66
CA ARG A 170 24.41 -2.98 -5.57
C ARG A 170 24.16 -2.03 -4.41
N PRO A 171 22.92 -1.96 -3.89
CA PRO A 171 22.58 -1.04 -2.79
C PRO A 171 23.26 -1.41 -1.47
N ILE A 172 23.54 -2.71 -1.28
CA ILE A 172 24.23 -3.27 -0.10
C ILE A 172 25.09 -4.45 -0.52
N PRO A 173 26.01 -4.93 0.34
CA PRO A 173 26.77 -6.14 0.09
C PRO A 173 25.85 -7.35 -0.18
N PRO A 174 26.25 -8.30 -1.02
CA PRO A 174 25.49 -9.52 -1.24
C PRO A 174 25.22 -10.26 0.08
N GLU A 175 24.07 -10.93 0.14
CA GLU A 175 23.69 -11.80 1.26
C GLU A 175 23.75 -11.10 2.64
N SER A 176 23.40 -9.80 2.69
CA SER A 176 23.46 -9.02 3.94
C SER A 176 22.08 -8.68 4.53
N ALA A 177 20.99 -8.68 3.75
CA ALA A 177 19.65 -8.41 4.23
C ALA A 177 18.90 -9.70 4.62
N ASP A 178 18.14 -9.64 5.71
CA ASP A 178 17.19 -10.68 6.09
C ASP A 178 15.88 -10.54 5.31
N MET A 179 15.49 -9.31 5.00
CA MET A 179 14.28 -8.98 4.26
C MET A 179 14.52 -7.82 3.32
N VAL A 180 13.88 -7.88 2.15
CA VAL A 180 13.70 -6.76 1.23
C VAL A 180 12.19 -6.48 1.15
N VAL A 181 11.80 -5.22 1.20
CA VAL A 181 10.42 -4.81 0.95
C VAL A 181 10.35 -3.83 -0.21
N SER A 182 9.31 -3.95 -1.02
CA SER A 182 9.02 -3.02 -2.11
C SER A 182 7.53 -2.75 -2.19
N PHE A 183 7.16 -1.48 -2.07
CA PHE A 183 5.78 -1.02 -2.12
C PHE A 183 5.58 -0.11 -3.33
N LEU A 184 4.77 -0.58 -4.29
CA LEU A 184 4.32 0.20 -5.46
C LEU A 184 5.47 0.67 -6.37
N ASN A 185 6.41 -0.23 -6.69
CA ASN A 185 7.56 0.08 -7.54
C ASN A 185 7.67 -0.81 -8.79
N LEU A 186 7.12 -2.04 -8.74
CA LEU A 186 7.27 -3.02 -9.83
C LEU A 186 6.72 -2.49 -11.16
N HIS A 187 5.56 -1.78 -11.13
CA HIS A 187 5.01 -1.15 -12.31
C HIS A 187 5.96 -0.13 -12.96
N THR A 188 6.72 0.62 -12.15
CA THR A 188 7.74 1.56 -12.64
C THR A 188 8.92 0.81 -13.27
N TRP A 189 9.34 -0.31 -12.68
CA TRP A 189 10.41 -1.14 -13.23
C TRP A 189 10.00 -1.80 -14.56
N LEU A 190 8.73 -2.23 -14.67
CA LEU A 190 8.16 -2.77 -15.91
C LEU A 190 8.11 -1.72 -17.02
N ALA A 191 7.65 -0.52 -16.70
CA ALA A 191 7.60 0.59 -17.65
C ALA A 191 8.99 0.92 -18.26
N ARG A 192 10.07 0.54 -17.58
CA ARG A 192 11.47 0.83 -17.94
C ARG A 192 12.29 -0.38 -18.30
N ASP A 193 11.67 -1.53 -18.56
CA ASP A 193 12.34 -2.78 -18.93
C ASP A 193 13.40 -3.27 -17.91
N SER A 194 13.27 -2.89 -16.67
CA SER A 194 14.25 -3.15 -15.62
C SER A 194 13.77 -4.09 -14.51
N ALA A 195 12.52 -4.58 -14.59
CA ALA A 195 11.93 -5.37 -13.51
C ALA A 195 12.77 -6.62 -13.16
N LEU A 196 13.20 -7.39 -14.17
CA LEU A 196 14.01 -8.59 -13.91
C LEU A 196 15.40 -8.25 -13.34
N SER A 197 16.06 -7.20 -13.84
CA SER A 197 17.37 -6.78 -13.32
C SER A 197 17.27 -6.27 -11.90
N MET A 198 16.23 -5.50 -11.57
CA MET A 198 15.94 -5.06 -10.20
C MET A 198 15.72 -6.27 -9.27
N LEU A 199 14.84 -7.18 -9.63
CA LEU A 199 14.56 -8.37 -8.83
C LEU A 199 15.82 -9.22 -8.60
N ARG A 200 16.71 -9.35 -9.58
CA ARG A 200 18.01 -10.04 -9.41
C ARG A 200 18.92 -9.29 -8.43
N THR A 201 18.99 -7.96 -8.50
CA THR A 201 19.74 -7.16 -7.54
C THR A 201 19.22 -7.34 -6.11
N LEU A 202 17.90 -7.38 -5.94
CA LEU A 202 17.27 -7.63 -4.64
C LEU A 202 17.53 -9.08 -4.15
N TYR A 203 17.49 -10.03 -5.07
CA TYR A 203 17.84 -11.43 -4.77
C TYR A 203 19.28 -11.55 -4.27
N ASP A 204 20.23 -10.90 -4.94
CA ASP A 204 21.64 -10.90 -4.53
C ASP A 204 21.84 -10.27 -3.15
N SER A 205 21.07 -9.23 -2.81
CA SER A 205 21.13 -8.54 -1.52
C SER A 205 20.67 -9.40 -0.34
N LEU A 206 19.78 -10.36 -0.59
CA LEU A 206 19.20 -11.21 0.45
C LEU A 206 20.12 -12.35 0.86
N LYS A 207 20.19 -12.62 2.16
CA LYS A 207 20.76 -13.87 2.71
C LYS A 207 20.04 -15.09 2.15
N PRO A 208 20.67 -16.28 2.08
CA PRO A 208 19.96 -17.53 1.82
C PRO A 208 18.83 -17.72 2.85
N GLY A 209 17.62 -17.99 2.39
CA GLY A 209 16.41 -18.04 3.23
C GLY A 209 15.77 -16.67 3.49
N GLY A 210 16.37 -15.59 3.01
CA GLY A 210 15.83 -14.22 3.14
C GLY A 210 14.55 -14.00 2.35
N ILE A 211 13.80 -12.99 2.72
CA ILE A 211 12.42 -12.74 2.29
C ILE A 211 12.33 -11.50 1.41
N LEU A 212 11.58 -11.58 0.31
CA LEU A 212 11.09 -10.44 -0.45
C LEU A 212 9.58 -10.26 -0.20
N GLY A 213 9.19 -9.14 0.41
CA GLY A 213 7.80 -8.68 0.49
C GLY A 213 7.52 -7.69 -0.63
N LEU A 214 6.51 -7.99 -1.46
CA LEU A 214 6.17 -7.20 -2.64
C LEU A 214 4.69 -6.84 -2.65
N VAL A 215 4.39 -5.55 -2.72
CA VAL A 215 3.04 -5.00 -2.91
C VAL A 215 3.04 -4.14 -4.16
N ASP A 216 2.10 -4.38 -5.07
CA ASP A 216 1.87 -3.47 -6.20
C ASP A 216 0.40 -3.48 -6.64
N HIS A 217 0.05 -2.53 -7.52
CA HIS A 217 -1.29 -2.37 -8.09
C HIS A 217 -1.67 -3.61 -8.91
N ARG A 218 -2.74 -4.28 -8.52
CA ARG A 218 -3.21 -5.50 -9.16
C ARG A 218 -3.97 -5.17 -10.44
N ALA A 219 -3.61 -5.78 -11.55
CA ALA A 219 -4.40 -5.73 -12.77
C ALA A 219 -5.67 -6.59 -12.66
N ASN A 220 -6.72 -6.22 -13.37
CA ASN A 220 -7.89 -7.07 -13.51
C ASN A 220 -7.45 -8.44 -14.08
N LYS A 221 -7.89 -9.51 -13.41
CA LYS A 221 -7.55 -10.91 -13.78
C LYS A 221 -7.99 -11.30 -15.20
N ASP A 222 -9.06 -10.65 -15.70
CA ASP A 222 -9.64 -10.93 -17.01
C ASP A 222 -9.05 -10.02 -18.12
N ALA A 223 -8.19 -9.05 -17.77
CA ALA A 223 -7.53 -8.20 -18.73
C ALA A 223 -6.31 -8.90 -19.36
N LEU A 224 -6.03 -8.55 -20.62
CA LEU A 224 -4.77 -8.96 -21.22
C LEU A 224 -3.59 -8.34 -20.43
N PRO A 225 -2.56 -9.13 -20.09
CA PRO A 225 -1.39 -8.61 -19.40
C PRO A 225 -0.72 -7.49 -20.20
N ASP A 226 -0.49 -6.33 -19.56
CA ASP A 226 0.37 -5.28 -20.11
C ASP A 226 1.79 -5.44 -19.53
N PRO A 227 2.77 -5.93 -20.31
CA PRO A 227 4.12 -6.16 -19.82
C PRO A 227 4.85 -4.86 -19.43
N LYS A 228 4.31 -3.71 -19.80
CA LYS A 228 4.85 -2.37 -19.47
C LYS A 228 4.10 -1.67 -18.34
N ALA A 229 3.01 -2.25 -17.87
CA ALA A 229 2.17 -1.65 -16.83
C ALA A 229 1.86 -0.15 -17.08
N LYS A 230 1.51 0.21 -18.32
CA LYS A 230 1.31 1.62 -18.75
C LYS A 230 0.30 2.39 -17.92
N LEU A 231 -0.72 1.69 -17.44
CA LEU A 231 -1.76 2.22 -16.56
C LEU A 231 -1.42 2.00 -15.07
N GLY A 232 -0.22 1.57 -14.74
CA GLY A 232 0.24 1.29 -13.39
C GLY A 232 -0.21 -0.06 -12.83
N TYR A 233 -1.15 -0.76 -13.47
CA TYR A 233 -1.61 -2.08 -13.03
C TYR A 233 -0.69 -3.20 -13.52
N VAL A 234 -0.39 -4.14 -12.63
CA VAL A 234 0.48 -5.29 -12.88
C VAL A 234 -0.29 -6.58 -12.71
N ALA A 235 -0.23 -7.47 -13.70
CA ALA A 235 -0.77 -8.81 -13.53
C ALA A 235 0.03 -9.57 -12.45
N GLU A 236 -0.67 -10.10 -11.44
CA GLU A 236 -0.04 -10.83 -10.34
C GLU A 236 0.81 -12.01 -10.84
N SER A 237 0.32 -12.72 -11.87
CA SER A 237 1.06 -13.82 -12.52
C SER A 237 2.36 -13.36 -13.17
N LEU A 238 2.41 -12.15 -13.73
CA LEU A 238 3.63 -11.56 -14.29
C LEU A 238 4.64 -11.25 -13.17
N ALA A 239 4.19 -10.67 -12.06
CA ALA A 239 5.03 -10.40 -10.90
C ALA A 239 5.66 -11.70 -10.35
N ILE A 240 4.85 -12.76 -10.22
CA ILE A 240 5.31 -14.08 -9.77
C ILE A 240 6.33 -14.66 -10.75
N THR A 241 6.03 -14.64 -12.05
CA THR A 241 6.93 -15.17 -13.09
C THR A 241 8.30 -14.46 -13.08
N LEU A 242 8.32 -13.14 -12.98
CA LEU A 242 9.55 -12.36 -12.96
C LEU A 242 10.38 -12.62 -11.69
N ALA A 243 9.73 -12.72 -10.53
CA ALA A 243 10.42 -13.07 -9.30
C ALA A 243 11.02 -14.47 -9.35
N GLN A 244 10.31 -15.46 -9.92
CA GLN A 244 10.82 -16.82 -10.14
C GLN A 244 11.99 -16.83 -11.12
N GLN A 245 11.94 -16.05 -12.20
CA GLN A 245 13.06 -15.89 -13.13
C GLN A 245 14.29 -15.22 -12.49
N ALA A 246 14.09 -14.44 -11.44
CA ALA A 246 15.19 -13.88 -10.64
C ALA A 246 15.77 -14.89 -9.62
N GLY A 247 15.13 -16.06 -9.44
CA GLY A 247 15.57 -17.13 -8.53
C GLY A 247 14.74 -17.27 -7.25
N PHE A 248 13.72 -16.46 -7.06
CA PHE A 248 12.85 -16.52 -5.88
C PHE A 248 11.85 -17.68 -5.93
N GLU A 249 11.47 -18.18 -4.75
CA GLU A 249 10.36 -19.10 -4.57
C GLU A 249 9.16 -18.37 -3.96
N LEU A 250 7.98 -18.46 -4.59
CA LEU A 250 6.74 -17.91 -4.03
C LEU A 250 6.38 -18.69 -2.76
N GLN A 251 6.14 -17.97 -1.68
CA GLN A 251 5.71 -18.55 -0.41
C GLN A 251 4.23 -18.29 -0.13
N GLY A 252 3.67 -17.23 -0.68
CA GLY A 252 2.25 -16.94 -0.52
C GLY A 252 1.81 -15.64 -1.23
N SER A 253 0.50 -15.55 -1.39
CA SER A 253 -0.23 -14.36 -1.83
C SER A 253 -1.31 -14.02 -0.80
N SER A 254 -1.63 -12.74 -0.64
CA SER A 254 -2.65 -12.26 0.29
C SER A 254 -3.46 -11.13 -0.34
N ASP A 255 -4.75 -11.14 -0.08
CA ASP A 255 -5.69 -10.09 -0.46
C ASP A 255 -5.83 -8.99 0.62
N VAL A 256 -4.91 -8.95 1.59
CA VAL A 256 -4.95 -7.97 2.69
C VAL A 256 -5.04 -6.53 2.20
N ASN A 257 -4.43 -6.21 1.06
CA ASN A 257 -4.43 -4.89 0.45
C ASN A 257 -5.34 -4.80 -0.79
N ALA A 258 -6.29 -5.71 -0.93
CA ALA A 258 -7.25 -5.68 -2.02
C ALA A 258 -8.28 -4.56 -1.83
N ASN A 259 -8.66 -3.92 -2.93
CA ASN A 259 -9.75 -2.95 -2.95
C ASN A 259 -10.76 -3.29 -4.04
N PRO A 260 -11.86 -3.98 -3.73
CA PRO A 260 -12.87 -4.38 -4.73
C PRO A 260 -13.65 -3.20 -5.33
N ALA A 261 -13.51 -1.98 -4.78
CA ALA A 261 -14.10 -0.78 -5.36
C ALA A 261 -13.30 -0.22 -6.54
N ASP A 262 -12.04 -0.66 -6.71
CA ASP A 262 -11.23 -0.30 -7.87
C ASP A 262 -11.66 -1.12 -9.09
N THR A 263 -12.28 -0.46 -10.08
CA THR A 263 -12.82 -1.10 -11.29
C THR A 263 -11.80 -1.28 -12.40
N HIS A 264 -10.61 -0.71 -12.27
CA HIS A 264 -9.46 -0.82 -13.20
C HIS A 264 -9.72 -0.21 -14.62
N ASP A 265 -10.83 0.48 -14.84
CA ASP A 265 -11.31 0.95 -16.15
C ASP A 265 -11.06 2.46 -16.40
N TYR A 266 -10.03 3.02 -15.81
CA TYR A 266 -9.71 4.44 -15.91
C TYR A 266 -8.71 4.72 -17.04
N ASP A 267 -8.96 5.75 -17.84
CA ASP A 267 -8.10 6.16 -18.98
C ASP A 267 -6.63 6.39 -18.60
N LEU A 268 -6.37 6.87 -17.40
CA LEU A 268 -5.03 7.09 -16.86
C LEU A 268 -4.65 6.04 -15.79
N GLY A 269 -5.37 4.94 -15.70
CA GLY A 269 -5.11 3.85 -14.77
C GLY A 269 -5.10 4.28 -13.30
N VAL A 270 -4.27 3.66 -12.50
CA VAL A 270 -4.13 3.90 -11.04
C VAL A 270 -3.88 5.37 -10.69
N PHE A 271 -3.33 6.14 -11.63
CA PHE A 271 -2.88 7.50 -11.35
C PHE A 271 -4.02 8.52 -11.17
N VAL A 272 -5.28 8.16 -11.47
CA VAL A 272 -6.45 8.99 -11.15
C VAL A 272 -6.89 8.83 -9.70
N LEU A 273 -6.56 7.68 -9.09
CA LEU A 273 -6.93 7.34 -7.71
C LEU A 273 -6.04 8.06 -6.68
N PRO A 274 -6.47 8.12 -5.40
CA PRO A 274 -5.60 8.55 -4.31
C PRO A 274 -4.33 7.67 -4.22
N PRO A 275 -3.24 8.19 -3.74
CA PRO A 275 -2.98 9.58 -3.35
C PRO A 275 -2.57 10.47 -4.52
N THR A 276 -2.50 9.93 -5.75
CA THR A 276 -1.91 10.61 -6.91
C THR A 276 -2.82 11.69 -7.48
N TYR A 277 -4.13 11.39 -7.67
CA TYR A 277 -5.11 12.32 -8.21
C TYR A 277 -4.62 13.09 -9.45
N ARG A 278 -4.10 12.40 -10.46
CA ARG A 278 -3.49 13.01 -11.66
C ARG A 278 -4.43 13.99 -12.40
N LEU A 279 -5.74 13.85 -12.25
CA LEU A 279 -6.74 14.74 -12.81
C LEU A 279 -7.04 15.97 -11.94
N GLY A 280 -6.34 16.13 -10.80
CA GLY A 280 -6.56 17.22 -9.86
C GLY A 280 -7.98 17.19 -9.27
N GLU A 281 -8.76 18.23 -9.49
CA GLU A 281 -10.13 18.34 -8.96
C GLU A 281 -11.19 17.67 -9.87
N LYS A 282 -10.81 17.28 -11.11
CA LYS A 282 -11.77 16.60 -12.00
C LYS A 282 -12.14 15.23 -11.43
N ASP A 283 -13.43 15.03 -11.18
CA ASP A 283 -14.01 13.80 -10.64
C ASP A 283 -13.41 13.34 -9.29
N ARG A 284 -12.76 14.27 -8.57
CA ARG A 284 -12.03 13.97 -7.32
C ARG A 284 -12.89 13.26 -6.28
N ALA A 285 -14.15 13.70 -6.10
CA ALA A 285 -15.08 13.07 -5.16
C ALA A 285 -15.35 11.60 -5.52
N ARG A 286 -15.51 11.28 -6.81
CA ARG A 286 -15.67 9.90 -7.31
C ARG A 286 -14.44 9.06 -6.97
N TYR A 287 -13.25 9.54 -7.30
CA TYR A 287 -12.01 8.80 -7.04
C TYR A 287 -11.69 8.68 -5.56
N SER A 288 -12.02 9.69 -4.76
CA SER A 288 -11.89 9.59 -3.29
C SER A 288 -12.83 8.55 -2.69
N ALA A 289 -14.04 8.38 -3.24
CA ALA A 289 -14.98 7.37 -2.78
C ALA A 289 -14.53 5.94 -3.11
N ILE A 290 -13.78 5.74 -4.18
CA ILE A 290 -13.14 4.46 -4.52
C ILE A 290 -12.00 4.16 -3.54
N GLY A 291 -11.23 5.17 -3.17
CA GLY A 291 -10.03 5.02 -2.37
C GLY A 291 -8.79 4.69 -3.20
N GLU A 292 -7.75 4.16 -2.58
CA GLU A 292 -6.54 3.75 -3.29
C GLU A 292 -6.79 2.47 -4.11
N SER A 293 -5.93 2.22 -5.10
CA SER A 293 -6.07 1.08 -6.02
C SER A 293 -6.13 -0.28 -5.35
N ASP A 294 -6.69 -1.25 -6.04
CA ASP A 294 -6.55 -2.67 -5.71
C ASP A 294 -5.07 -3.12 -5.77
N ARG A 295 -4.66 -4.01 -4.86
CA ARG A 295 -3.26 -4.45 -4.74
C ARG A 295 -3.16 -5.92 -4.41
N PHE A 296 -2.19 -6.57 -5.05
CA PHE A 296 -1.69 -7.85 -4.57
C PHE A 296 -0.62 -7.65 -3.50
N THR A 297 -0.49 -8.62 -2.63
CA THR A 297 0.57 -8.70 -1.61
C THR A 297 1.21 -10.06 -1.70
N LEU A 298 2.46 -10.11 -2.14
CA LEU A 298 3.21 -11.34 -2.39
C LEU A 298 4.39 -11.46 -1.44
N VAL A 299 4.68 -12.68 -1.04
CA VAL A 299 5.88 -12.99 -0.27
C VAL A 299 6.67 -14.08 -0.96
N PHE A 300 7.95 -13.84 -1.14
CA PHE A 300 8.89 -14.76 -1.77
C PHE A 300 10.07 -15.04 -0.83
N ARG A 301 10.75 -16.15 -1.08
CA ARG A 301 11.97 -16.53 -0.39
C ARG A 301 13.11 -16.72 -1.36
N LYS A 302 14.31 -16.27 -1.00
CA LYS A 302 15.55 -16.78 -1.58
C LYS A 302 15.82 -18.18 -1.05
N PRO A 303 16.00 -19.21 -1.88
CA PRO A 303 16.29 -20.56 -1.42
C PRO A 303 17.45 -20.60 -0.43
N LYS A 304 17.39 -21.52 0.54
CA LYS A 304 18.55 -21.81 1.39
C LYS A 304 19.63 -22.51 0.57
N LYS A 305 20.88 -22.20 0.83
CA LYS A 305 21.97 -23.00 0.25
C LYS A 305 21.85 -24.42 0.77
N SER A 306 21.79 -25.40 -0.14
CA SER A 306 21.85 -26.83 0.17
C SER A 306 23.22 -27.20 0.74
#